data_7285d97be39ce1af404790ada7510db9
#
_entry.id   7285d97be39ce1af404790ada7510db9
#
_cell.length_a   1.000
_cell.length_b   1.000
_cell.length_c   1.000
_cell.angle_alpha   90.00
_cell.angle_beta   90.00
_cell.angle_gamma   90.00
#
_symmetry.space_group_name_H-M   'P 1'
#
loop_
_entity.id
_entity.type
_entity.pdbx_description
1 polymer ?
#
loop_
_entity_poly.entity_id
_entity_poly.type
_entity_poly.pdbx_seq_one_letter_code
_entity_poly.pdbx_strand_id
1 'polypeptide(L)'
;CIEVSDIHIHNSKNSEYTQTDLVSQLGWYVTLMMHPGLVMPTSIENCMQIAYTAKQSSGCISRQVGAVVTDEFYSVKAIGWNNTPQGQLPCLLRSSEDLILGRNKSDFSEYELKDPTFRKALTSKYSNLIATNKSSNRNFSFCFKSIQNEIEGEKNQVHTRALHAEENAFLQISKHGGQKLLGGVLFTTASSCELCAKKAYQLGFKKIIYID
;
A
#
# COMPACT_ATOMS: atom_id res chain seq x y z
N CYS A 1 -4.96 15.30 -18.41
CA CYS A 1 -5.23 16.32 -17.36
C CYS A 1 -5.74 15.70 -16.07
N ILE A 2 -6.62 14.69 -16.12
CA ILE A 2 -7.19 14.05 -14.92
C ILE A 2 -6.10 13.38 -14.07
N GLU A 3 -5.15 12.70 -14.69
CA GLU A 3 -4.08 11.94 -14.02
C GLU A 3 -3.02 12.80 -13.29
N VAL A 4 -2.94 14.08 -13.61
CA VAL A 4 -1.93 15.01 -13.04
C VAL A 4 -2.54 16.12 -12.20
N SER A 5 -3.84 16.08 -11.97
CA SER A 5 -4.55 17.07 -11.15
C SER A 5 -4.66 16.60 -9.72
N ASP A 6 -4.28 17.43 -8.76
CA ASP A 6 -4.45 17.16 -7.33
C ASP A 6 -5.91 17.31 -6.87
N ILE A 7 -6.70 18.11 -7.59
CA ILE A 7 -8.08 18.43 -7.24
C ILE A 7 -8.96 18.39 -8.48
N HIS A 8 -10.11 17.72 -8.38
CA HIS A 8 -11.15 17.70 -9.39
C HIS A 8 -12.40 18.41 -8.91
N ILE A 9 -12.82 19.45 -9.62
CA ILE A 9 -14.02 20.21 -9.30
C ILE A 9 -15.12 19.81 -10.27
N HIS A 10 -16.27 19.40 -9.71
CA HIS A 10 -17.43 19.02 -10.49
C HIS A 10 -18.18 20.27 -10.97
N ASN A 11 -18.28 20.44 -12.28
CA ASN A 11 -19.04 21.53 -12.92
C ASN A 11 -19.89 20.95 -14.05
N SER A 12 -20.99 20.27 -13.71
CA SER A 12 -21.90 19.70 -14.67
C SER A 12 -23.01 20.70 -15.03
N LYS A 13 -23.17 20.96 -16.32
CA LYS A 13 -24.24 21.83 -16.82
C LYS A 13 -25.68 21.27 -16.62
N ASN A 14 -25.80 19.97 -16.37
CA ASN A 14 -27.07 19.26 -16.25
C ASN A 14 -27.46 18.90 -14.82
N SER A 15 -26.73 19.34 -13.82
CA SER A 15 -27.08 19.15 -12.42
C SER A 15 -27.82 20.37 -11.89
N GLU A 16 -28.66 20.16 -10.88
CA GLU A 16 -29.29 21.25 -10.09
C GLU A 16 -28.26 22.09 -9.33
N TYR A 17 -26.97 21.75 -9.49
CA TYR A 17 -25.86 22.49 -8.91
C TYR A 17 -25.68 23.83 -9.61
N THR A 18 -25.83 24.87 -8.84
CA THR A 18 -25.74 26.27 -9.29
C THR A 18 -24.29 26.73 -9.35
N GLN A 19 -24.07 27.89 -9.96
CA GLN A 19 -22.77 28.58 -9.93
C GLN A 19 -22.26 28.80 -8.49
N THR A 20 -23.16 28.90 -7.52
CA THR A 20 -22.87 28.97 -6.08
C THR A 20 -22.10 27.75 -5.58
N ASP A 21 -22.38 26.55 -6.09
CA ASP A 21 -21.70 25.34 -5.67
C ASP A 21 -20.25 25.30 -6.17
N LEU A 22 -20.00 25.79 -7.39
CA LEU A 22 -18.66 25.92 -7.93
C LEU A 22 -17.82 26.89 -7.08
N VAL A 23 -18.39 28.05 -6.74
CA VAL A 23 -17.73 29.04 -5.87
C VAL A 23 -17.45 28.46 -4.49
N SER A 24 -18.40 27.72 -3.93
CA SER A 24 -18.24 27.04 -2.64
C SER A 24 -17.13 25.99 -2.67
N GLN A 25 -17.08 25.15 -3.70
CA GLN A 25 -16.02 24.16 -3.89
C GLN A 25 -14.64 24.83 -4.03
N LEU A 26 -14.55 25.89 -4.85
CA LEU A 26 -13.31 26.66 -5.00
C LEU A 26 -12.88 27.30 -3.68
N GLY A 27 -13.80 27.96 -2.97
CA GLY A 27 -13.55 28.56 -1.66
C GLY A 27 -13.04 27.52 -0.65
N TRP A 28 -13.67 26.34 -0.62
CA TRP A 28 -13.25 25.23 0.22
C TRP A 28 -11.80 24.80 -0.06
N TYR A 29 -11.46 24.51 -1.31
CA TYR A 29 -10.11 24.06 -1.66
C TYR A 29 -9.04 25.12 -1.48
N VAL A 30 -9.35 26.39 -1.81
CA VAL A 30 -8.44 27.51 -1.56
C VAL A 30 -8.19 27.68 -0.06
N THR A 31 -9.25 27.58 0.76
CA THR A 31 -9.12 27.66 2.22
C THR A 31 -8.31 26.48 2.77
N LEU A 32 -8.52 25.27 2.25
CA LEU A 32 -7.75 24.10 2.65
C LEU A 32 -6.25 24.26 2.34
N MET A 33 -5.91 24.84 1.20
CA MET A 33 -4.51 25.08 0.81
C MET A 33 -3.85 26.22 1.61
N MET A 34 -4.58 27.30 1.83
CA MET A 34 -4.03 28.51 2.45
C MET A 34 -4.08 28.48 3.98
N HIS A 35 -5.10 27.83 4.53
CA HIS A 35 -5.39 27.81 5.97
C HIS A 35 -5.89 26.44 6.41
N PRO A 36 -5.04 25.37 6.36
CA PRO A 36 -5.41 24.05 6.83
C PRO A 36 -5.77 24.13 8.32
N GLY A 37 -6.96 23.73 8.67
CA GLY A 37 -7.52 23.81 10.03
C GLY A 37 -8.75 24.70 10.14
N LEU A 38 -8.99 25.62 9.19
CA LEU A 38 -10.29 26.28 9.07
C LEU A 38 -11.33 25.41 8.40
N VAL A 39 -10.88 24.43 7.62
CA VAL A 39 -11.74 23.47 6.96
C VAL A 39 -11.52 22.11 7.60
N MET A 40 -12.55 21.55 8.20
CA MET A 40 -12.49 20.21 8.81
C MET A 40 -12.73 19.14 7.74
N PRO A 41 -11.89 18.10 7.68
CA PRO A 41 -12.14 16.97 6.81
C PRO A 41 -13.41 16.23 7.25
N THR A 42 -14.13 15.67 6.30
CA THR A 42 -15.20 14.72 6.57
C THR A 42 -14.63 13.44 7.23
N SER A 43 -15.47 12.65 7.87
CA SER A 43 -15.03 11.38 8.47
C SER A 43 -14.39 10.45 7.42
N ILE A 44 -14.87 10.46 6.18
CA ILE A 44 -14.32 9.67 5.08
C ILE A 44 -12.93 10.17 4.71
N GLU A 45 -12.77 11.47 4.51
CA GLU A 45 -11.47 12.09 4.19
C GLU A 45 -10.45 11.86 5.32
N ASN A 46 -10.86 12.01 6.57
CA ASN A 46 -10.00 11.74 7.72
C ASN A 46 -9.53 10.28 7.77
N CYS A 47 -10.45 9.31 7.58
CA CYS A 47 -10.08 7.89 7.54
C CYS A 47 -9.16 7.58 6.36
N MET A 48 -9.38 8.21 5.21
CA MET A 48 -8.52 8.04 4.03
C MET A 48 -7.13 8.66 4.25
N GLN A 49 -7.05 9.82 4.92
CA GLN A 49 -5.77 10.43 5.30
C GLN A 49 -4.97 9.55 6.24
N ILE A 50 -5.62 8.91 7.23
CA ILE A 50 -4.99 7.95 8.12
C ILE A 50 -4.45 6.76 7.32
N ALA A 51 -5.23 6.22 6.37
CA ALA A 51 -4.78 5.15 5.48
C ALA A 51 -3.57 5.58 4.63
N TYR A 52 -3.59 6.81 4.12
CA TYR A 52 -2.49 7.37 3.34
C TYR A 52 -1.21 7.56 4.19
N THR A 53 -1.35 7.99 5.42
CA THR A 53 -0.22 8.09 6.37
C THR A 53 0.33 6.69 6.71
N ALA A 54 -0.54 5.71 6.94
CA ALA A 54 -0.15 4.33 7.21
C ALA A 54 0.65 3.72 6.05
N LYS A 55 0.33 4.04 4.80
CA LYS A 55 1.06 3.64 3.60
C LYS A 55 2.56 3.93 3.70
N GLN A 56 2.97 5.03 4.33
CA GLN A 56 4.37 5.42 4.48
C GLN A 56 5.18 4.47 5.36
N SER A 57 4.51 3.68 6.19
CA SER A 57 5.14 2.65 7.02
C SER A 57 5.44 1.36 6.24
N SER A 58 5.04 1.26 4.98
CA SER A 58 5.26 0.08 4.16
C SER A 58 6.73 -0.08 3.77
N GLY A 59 7.29 -1.25 4.04
CA GLY A 59 8.61 -1.67 3.53
C GLY A 59 8.56 -2.39 2.18
N CYS A 60 7.45 -2.33 1.46
CA CYS A 60 7.31 -2.92 0.13
C CYS A 60 7.82 -1.96 -0.95
N ILE A 61 8.63 -2.46 -1.87
CA ILE A 61 9.17 -1.67 -2.99
C ILE A 61 8.34 -1.76 -4.27
N SER A 62 7.41 -2.71 -4.34
CA SER A 62 6.56 -2.89 -5.52
C SER A 62 5.39 -1.89 -5.53
N ARG A 63 4.62 -1.84 -4.45
CA ARG A 63 3.52 -0.88 -4.23
C ARG A 63 3.33 -0.72 -2.73
N GLN A 64 3.31 0.52 -2.26
CA GLN A 64 3.00 0.82 -0.87
C GLN A 64 1.50 1.07 -0.74
N VAL A 65 0.87 0.39 0.21
CA VAL A 65 -0.57 0.48 0.47
C VAL A 65 -0.80 0.63 1.97
N GLY A 66 -1.72 1.49 2.34
CA GLY A 66 -2.23 1.63 3.70
C GLY A 66 -3.72 1.35 3.74
N ALA A 67 -4.20 0.83 4.86
CA ALA A 67 -5.60 0.52 5.09
C ALA A 67 -6.06 0.93 6.48
N VAL A 68 -7.31 1.31 6.60
CA VAL A 68 -7.98 1.61 7.87
C VAL A 68 -9.30 0.85 7.95
N VAL A 69 -9.52 0.22 9.06
CA VAL A 69 -10.78 -0.45 9.40
C VAL A 69 -11.53 0.41 10.41
N THR A 70 -12.79 0.68 10.15
CA THR A 70 -13.67 1.44 11.04
C THR A 70 -14.95 0.67 11.33
N ASP A 71 -15.69 1.12 12.35
CA ASP A 71 -17.09 0.75 12.50
C ASP A 71 -18.01 1.55 11.53
N GLU A 72 -19.30 1.37 11.66
CA GLU A 72 -20.33 2.08 10.86
C GLU A 72 -20.36 3.59 11.11
N PHE A 73 -19.80 4.06 12.21
CA PHE A 73 -19.69 5.47 12.60
C PHE A 73 -18.34 6.10 12.28
N TYR A 74 -17.50 5.40 11.51
CA TYR A 74 -16.13 5.80 11.14
C TYR A 74 -15.15 5.89 12.33
N SER A 75 -15.43 5.24 13.46
CA SER A 75 -14.46 5.10 14.53
C SER A 75 -13.39 4.08 14.14
N VAL A 76 -12.13 4.48 14.14
CA VAL A 76 -11.01 3.63 13.72
C VAL A 76 -10.84 2.45 14.70
N LYS A 77 -10.82 1.24 14.16
CA LYS A 77 -10.62 -0.02 14.89
C LYS A 77 -9.23 -0.60 14.67
N ALA A 78 -8.69 -0.49 13.45
CA ALA A 78 -7.33 -0.92 13.13
C ALA A 78 -6.77 -0.14 11.95
N ILE A 79 -5.44 -0.09 11.92
CA ILE A 79 -4.67 0.51 10.83
C ILE A 79 -3.70 -0.55 10.34
N GLY A 80 -3.60 -0.72 9.02
CA GLY A 80 -2.68 -1.67 8.40
C GLY A 80 -1.90 -1.04 7.25
N TRP A 81 -0.76 -1.62 6.96
CA TRP A 81 0.02 -1.34 5.76
C TRP A 81 0.61 -2.63 5.22
N ASN A 82 0.89 -2.69 3.95
CA ASN A 82 1.48 -3.89 3.40
C ASN A 82 2.95 -4.00 3.81
N ASN A 83 3.29 -5.11 4.44
CA ASN A 83 4.64 -5.38 4.91
C ASN A 83 4.86 -6.88 5.07
N THR A 84 6.14 -7.28 5.13
CA THR A 84 6.49 -8.66 5.49
C THR A 84 5.97 -9.01 6.88
N PRO A 85 5.72 -10.29 7.17
CA PRO A 85 5.39 -10.76 8.52
C PRO A 85 6.38 -10.27 9.56
N GLN A 86 5.90 -10.13 10.79
CA GLN A 86 6.74 -9.69 11.92
C GLN A 86 7.95 -10.62 12.08
N GLY A 87 9.12 -10.02 12.28
CA GLY A 87 10.40 -10.74 12.37
C GLY A 87 11.11 -10.98 11.05
N GLN A 88 10.48 -10.68 9.92
CA GLN A 88 11.13 -10.75 8.60
C GLN A 88 11.58 -9.36 8.14
N LEU A 89 12.76 -9.30 7.52
CA LEU A 89 13.27 -8.05 6.97
C LEU A 89 12.42 -7.58 5.78
N PRO A 90 11.93 -6.32 5.76
CA PRO A 90 11.19 -5.76 4.63
C PRO A 90 12.02 -5.73 3.34
N CYS A 91 11.35 -5.83 2.19
CA CYS A 91 12.03 -5.83 0.89
C CYS A 91 12.88 -4.57 0.67
N LEU A 92 12.45 -3.41 1.17
CA LEU A 92 13.18 -2.14 1.07
C LEU A 92 14.58 -2.21 1.71
N LEU A 93 14.76 -3.01 2.75
CA LEU A 93 16.00 -3.13 3.51
C LEU A 93 16.89 -4.29 3.04
N ARG A 94 16.40 -5.16 2.15
CA ARG A 94 17.14 -6.31 1.63
C ARG A 94 18.06 -5.90 0.50
N SER A 95 19.28 -6.40 0.49
CA SER A 95 20.30 -6.09 -0.51
C SER A 95 20.45 -7.19 -1.55
N SER A 96 20.27 -6.84 -2.83
CA SER A 96 20.57 -7.76 -3.93
C SER A 96 22.06 -8.10 -3.99
N GLU A 97 22.94 -7.17 -3.63
CA GLU A 97 24.38 -7.40 -3.55
C GLU A 97 24.73 -8.43 -2.48
N ASP A 98 24.11 -8.33 -1.30
CA ASP A 98 24.35 -9.29 -0.22
C ASP A 98 23.89 -10.70 -0.60
N LEU A 99 22.77 -10.82 -1.28
CA LEU A 99 22.33 -12.10 -1.80
C LEU A 99 23.29 -12.65 -2.85
N ILE A 100 23.76 -11.84 -3.80
CA ILE A 100 24.71 -12.27 -4.85
C ILE A 100 26.03 -12.73 -4.23
N LEU A 101 26.53 -12.00 -3.26
CA LEU A 101 27.82 -12.28 -2.58
C LEU A 101 27.70 -13.31 -1.44
N GLY A 102 26.50 -13.77 -1.13
CA GLY A 102 26.23 -14.73 -0.05
C GLY A 102 26.47 -14.18 1.35
N ARG A 103 26.32 -12.85 1.54
CA ARG A 103 26.39 -12.14 2.83
C ARG A 103 24.97 -12.12 3.47
N ASN A 104 24.89 -11.85 4.79
CA ASN A 104 23.65 -11.65 5.54
C ASN A 104 22.57 -12.71 5.21
N LYS A 105 22.97 -14.00 5.24
CA LYS A 105 22.12 -15.13 4.80
C LYS A 105 20.79 -15.21 5.54
N SER A 106 20.72 -14.72 6.78
CA SER A 106 19.49 -14.67 7.60
C SER A 106 18.36 -13.83 6.96
N ASP A 107 18.69 -12.92 6.06
CA ASP A 107 17.74 -11.99 5.45
C ASP A 107 17.00 -12.61 4.25
N PHE A 108 17.42 -13.81 3.85
CA PHE A 108 16.98 -14.49 2.64
C PHE A 108 16.40 -15.86 2.97
N SER A 109 15.44 -16.28 2.18
CA SER A 109 14.93 -17.65 2.25
C SER A 109 15.92 -18.65 1.68
N GLU A 110 15.79 -19.91 2.09
CA GLU A 110 16.61 -20.99 1.57
C GLU A 110 16.49 -21.13 0.05
N TYR A 111 15.30 -20.90 -0.50
CA TYR A 111 15.06 -20.88 -1.93
C TYR A 111 15.88 -19.80 -2.62
N GLU A 112 15.86 -18.56 -2.14
CA GLU A 112 16.64 -17.44 -2.71
C GLU A 112 18.14 -17.70 -2.66
N LEU A 113 18.61 -18.39 -1.65
CA LEU A 113 20.04 -18.72 -1.48
C LEU A 113 20.49 -19.86 -2.37
N LYS A 114 19.65 -20.85 -2.65
CA LYS A 114 20.02 -22.14 -3.26
C LYS A 114 19.52 -22.31 -4.70
N ASP A 115 18.37 -21.74 -5.06
CA ASP A 115 17.82 -21.95 -6.40
C ASP A 115 18.65 -21.28 -7.48
N PRO A 116 19.22 -22.06 -8.44
CA PRO A 116 20.13 -21.52 -9.45
C PRO A 116 19.42 -20.62 -10.47
N THR A 117 18.14 -20.86 -10.75
CA THR A 117 17.36 -20.07 -11.70
C THR A 117 17.06 -18.70 -11.13
N PHE A 118 16.61 -18.66 -9.87
CA PHE A 118 16.38 -17.40 -9.17
C PHE A 118 17.67 -16.57 -9.04
N ARG A 119 18.77 -17.20 -8.64
CA ARG A 119 20.06 -16.53 -8.51
C ARG A 119 20.57 -16.00 -9.84
N LYS A 120 20.42 -16.74 -10.92
CA LYS A 120 20.79 -16.31 -12.28
C LYS A 120 19.98 -15.09 -12.72
N ALA A 121 18.66 -15.10 -12.54
CA ALA A 121 17.77 -13.98 -12.87
C ALA A 121 18.13 -12.73 -12.07
N LEU A 122 18.30 -12.87 -10.75
CA LEU A 122 18.70 -11.76 -9.88
C LEU A 122 20.06 -11.18 -10.29
N THR A 123 21.08 -12.04 -10.49
CA THR A 123 22.43 -11.61 -10.88
C THR A 123 22.42 -10.90 -12.22
N SER A 124 21.72 -11.44 -13.23
CA SER A 124 21.58 -10.78 -14.54
C SER A 124 20.99 -9.37 -14.43
N LYS A 125 20.01 -9.20 -13.55
CA LYS A 125 19.30 -7.91 -13.38
C LYS A 125 20.12 -6.86 -12.63
N TYR A 126 20.84 -7.25 -11.59
CA TYR A 126 21.43 -6.31 -10.64
C TYR A 126 22.96 -6.16 -10.75
N SER A 127 23.73 -7.10 -11.36
CA SER A 127 25.18 -7.04 -11.40
C SER A 127 25.73 -5.77 -12.02
N ASN A 128 25.18 -5.33 -13.15
CA ASN A 128 25.62 -4.10 -13.82
C ASN A 128 25.30 -2.86 -12.98
N LEU A 129 24.14 -2.81 -12.35
CA LEU A 129 23.72 -1.70 -11.49
C LEU A 129 24.65 -1.59 -10.27
N ILE A 130 25.01 -2.71 -9.67
CA ILE A 130 25.93 -2.76 -8.53
C ILE A 130 27.34 -2.33 -8.98
N ALA A 131 27.82 -2.84 -10.12
CA ALA A 131 29.15 -2.51 -10.63
C ALA A 131 29.32 -1.03 -10.98
N THR A 132 28.31 -0.41 -11.61
CA THR A 132 28.35 1.01 -12.01
C THR A 132 28.18 1.96 -10.84
N ASN A 133 27.61 1.50 -9.71
CA ASN A 133 27.30 2.36 -8.56
C ASN A 133 28.11 2.03 -7.30
N LYS A 134 29.21 1.30 -7.41
CA LYS A 134 30.08 0.92 -6.26
C LYS A 134 30.49 2.10 -5.39
N SER A 135 30.69 3.28 -5.99
CA SER A 135 31.11 4.49 -5.26
C SER A 135 29.97 5.16 -4.47
N SER A 136 28.72 4.84 -4.78
CA SER A 136 27.54 5.54 -4.19
C SER A 136 27.11 4.96 -2.85
N ASN A 137 27.64 3.83 -2.43
CA ASN A 137 27.23 3.07 -1.23
C ASN A 137 25.70 2.89 -1.09
N ARG A 138 25.00 2.78 -2.22
CA ARG A 138 23.54 2.62 -2.27
C ARG A 138 23.17 1.15 -2.19
N ASN A 139 22.19 0.85 -1.35
CA ASN A 139 21.56 -0.47 -1.33
C ASN A 139 20.63 -0.63 -2.54
N PHE A 140 20.79 -1.73 -3.29
CA PHE A 140 19.88 -2.12 -4.37
C PHE A 140 18.90 -3.17 -3.84
N SER A 141 17.81 -2.69 -3.34
CA SER A 141 16.71 -3.55 -2.86
C SER A 141 16.04 -4.28 -4.03
N PHE A 142 15.52 -5.48 -3.77
CA PHE A 142 14.80 -6.26 -4.78
C PHE A 142 13.49 -6.83 -4.26
N CYS A 143 12.55 -7.05 -5.16
CA CYS A 143 11.27 -7.69 -4.87
C CYS A 143 11.34 -9.15 -5.33
N PHE A 144 11.17 -10.09 -4.38
CA PHE A 144 11.12 -11.52 -4.68
C PHE A 144 10.07 -11.84 -5.75
N LYS A 145 8.83 -11.36 -5.53
CA LYS A 145 7.73 -11.56 -6.48
C LYS A 145 8.08 -11.07 -7.89
N SER A 146 8.76 -9.95 -8.03
CA SER A 146 9.10 -9.41 -9.35
C SER A 146 10.12 -10.29 -10.09
N ILE A 147 11.08 -10.85 -9.37
CA ILE A 147 12.07 -11.78 -9.95
C ILE A 147 11.37 -13.10 -10.31
N GLN A 148 10.55 -13.65 -9.40
CA GLN A 148 9.87 -14.91 -9.63
C GLN A 148 8.86 -14.82 -10.79
N ASN A 149 8.10 -13.75 -10.87
CA ASN A 149 7.18 -13.51 -11.99
C ASN A 149 7.92 -13.38 -13.34
N GLU A 150 9.12 -12.81 -13.33
CA GLU A 150 9.97 -12.72 -14.53
C GLU A 150 10.46 -14.10 -14.98
N ILE A 151 10.79 -14.98 -14.03
CA ILE A 151 11.19 -16.37 -14.31
C ILE A 151 10.00 -17.18 -14.87
N GLU A 152 8.82 -17.01 -14.29
CA GLU A 152 7.62 -17.76 -14.67
C GLU A 152 6.94 -17.20 -15.92
N GLY A 153 7.24 -15.95 -16.30
CA GLY A 153 6.59 -15.25 -17.41
C GLY A 153 5.15 -14.83 -17.11
N GLU A 154 4.73 -14.88 -15.85
CA GLU A 154 3.38 -14.58 -15.40
C GLU A 154 3.35 -13.57 -14.26
N LYS A 155 2.26 -12.76 -14.19
CA LYS A 155 2.02 -11.84 -13.07
C LYS A 155 1.22 -12.53 -11.97
N ASN A 156 1.90 -13.18 -11.04
CA ASN A 156 1.28 -13.90 -9.95
C ASN A 156 1.44 -13.15 -8.61
N GLN A 157 0.35 -13.00 -7.86
CA GLN A 157 0.35 -12.36 -6.53
C GLN A 157 0.76 -13.33 -5.40
N VAL A 158 0.71 -14.63 -5.64
CA VAL A 158 1.05 -15.67 -4.66
C VAL A 158 2.48 -15.52 -4.12
N HIS A 159 3.40 -15.05 -4.96
CA HIS A 159 4.81 -14.88 -4.59
C HIS A 159 5.11 -13.63 -3.76
N THR A 160 4.07 -12.88 -3.34
CA THR A 160 4.33 -11.71 -2.50
C THR A 160 4.79 -12.13 -1.11
N ARG A 161 5.87 -11.52 -0.62
CA ARG A 161 6.35 -11.70 0.76
C ARG A 161 5.58 -10.85 1.75
N ALA A 162 4.96 -9.79 1.27
CA ALA A 162 4.20 -8.87 2.10
C ALA A 162 2.76 -9.35 2.26
N LEU A 163 2.24 -9.31 3.48
CA LEU A 163 0.82 -9.29 3.73
C LEU A 163 0.22 -8.02 3.14
N HIS A 164 -1.00 -8.06 2.64
CA HIS A 164 -1.68 -6.87 2.16
C HIS A 164 -2.06 -5.94 3.32
N ALA A 165 -2.24 -4.66 3.04
CA ALA A 165 -2.56 -3.66 4.06
C ALA A 165 -3.88 -3.98 4.79
N GLU A 166 -4.89 -4.39 4.01
CA GLU A 166 -6.20 -4.80 4.51
C GLU A 166 -6.07 -6.02 5.42
N GLU A 167 -5.31 -7.02 4.98
CA GLU A 167 -5.06 -8.24 5.73
C GLU A 167 -4.34 -7.95 7.06
N ASN A 168 -3.32 -7.08 7.05
CA ASN A 168 -2.66 -6.64 8.27
C ASN A 168 -3.62 -5.92 9.22
N ALA A 169 -4.52 -5.07 8.71
CA ALA A 169 -5.52 -4.42 9.55
C ALA A 169 -6.47 -5.44 10.21
N PHE A 170 -6.92 -6.46 9.46
CA PHE A 170 -7.77 -7.53 10.01
C PHE A 170 -7.03 -8.36 11.08
N LEU A 171 -5.77 -8.69 10.82
CA LEU A 171 -4.94 -9.44 11.77
C LEU A 171 -4.65 -8.66 13.05
N GLN A 172 -4.48 -7.34 12.99
CA GLN A 172 -4.32 -6.52 14.20
C GLN A 172 -5.53 -6.64 15.12
N ILE A 173 -6.75 -6.61 14.58
CA ILE A 173 -7.96 -6.79 15.38
C ILE A 173 -7.96 -8.15 16.06
N SER A 174 -7.59 -9.20 15.34
CA SER A 174 -7.50 -10.56 15.90
C SER A 174 -6.44 -10.67 17.00
N LYS A 175 -5.29 -10.02 16.84
CA LYS A 175 -4.20 -10.03 17.84
C LYS A 175 -4.61 -9.39 19.17
N HIS A 176 -5.49 -8.42 19.15
CA HIS A 176 -5.86 -7.64 20.34
C HIS A 176 -7.22 -8.00 20.93
N GLY A 177 -7.68 -9.24 20.73
CA GLY A 177 -8.87 -9.76 21.37
C GLY A 177 -10.16 -9.62 20.58
N GLY A 178 -10.06 -9.11 19.35
CA GLY A 178 -11.21 -8.98 18.45
C GLY A 178 -12.11 -7.78 18.77
N GLN A 179 -12.74 -7.25 17.75
CA GLN A 179 -13.79 -6.24 17.82
C GLN A 179 -14.84 -6.54 16.75
N LYS A 180 -16.08 -6.10 16.99
CA LYS A 180 -17.14 -6.24 15.98
C LYS A 180 -16.78 -5.47 14.72
N LEU A 181 -16.74 -6.16 13.59
CA LEU A 181 -16.48 -5.58 12.26
C LEU A 181 -17.73 -5.51 11.38
N LEU A 182 -18.77 -6.23 11.76
CA LEU A 182 -20.03 -6.26 11.01
C LEU A 182 -20.59 -4.85 10.83
N GLY A 183 -20.86 -4.48 9.58
CA GLY A 183 -21.37 -3.15 9.21
C GLY A 183 -20.28 -2.08 9.07
N GLY A 184 -19.03 -2.40 9.38
CA GLY A 184 -17.90 -1.48 9.30
C GLY A 184 -17.54 -1.07 7.88
N VAL A 185 -16.56 -0.17 7.77
CA VAL A 185 -16.03 0.35 6.50
C VAL A 185 -14.52 0.11 6.44
N LEU A 186 -14.08 -0.39 5.29
CA LEU A 186 -12.66 -0.54 4.97
C LEU A 186 -12.22 0.62 4.06
N PHE A 187 -11.19 1.33 4.47
CA PHE A 187 -10.51 2.34 3.66
C PHE A 187 -9.16 1.79 3.23
N THR A 188 -8.79 1.97 1.97
CA THR A 188 -7.49 1.54 1.44
C THR A 188 -6.99 2.51 0.39
N THR A 189 -5.67 2.72 0.33
CA THR A 189 -5.04 3.64 -0.64
C THR A 189 -4.85 3.02 -2.03
N ALA A 190 -5.41 1.84 -2.25
CA ALA A 190 -5.42 1.14 -3.54
C ALA A 190 -6.65 0.26 -3.62
N SER A 191 -7.15 -0.03 -4.82
CA SER A 191 -8.22 -1.00 -5.00
C SER A 191 -7.85 -2.35 -4.35
N SER A 192 -8.77 -2.91 -3.58
CA SER A 192 -8.57 -4.20 -2.94
C SER A 192 -8.49 -5.33 -3.97
N CYS A 193 -7.53 -6.23 -3.80
CA CYS A 193 -7.50 -7.44 -4.61
C CYS A 193 -8.68 -8.37 -4.24
N GLU A 194 -8.97 -9.32 -5.12
CA GLU A 194 -10.08 -10.27 -4.93
C GLU A 194 -10.03 -10.99 -3.58
N LEU A 195 -8.84 -11.41 -3.14
CA LEU A 195 -8.67 -12.13 -1.88
C LEU A 195 -8.99 -11.25 -0.66
N CYS A 196 -8.53 -10.00 -0.65
CA CYS A 196 -8.84 -9.05 0.42
C CYS A 196 -10.32 -8.65 0.41
N ALA A 197 -10.91 -8.46 -0.77
CA ALA A 197 -12.33 -8.15 -0.91
C ALA A 197 -13.21 -9.31 -0.39
N LYS A 198 -12.87 -10.57 -0.71
CA LYS A 198 -13.57 -11.75 -0.16
C LYS A 198 -13.48 -11.82 1.37
N LYS A 199 -12.30 -11.53 1.94
CA LYS A 199 -12.13 -11.48 3.41
C LYS A 199 -12.96 -10.36 4.03
N ALA A 200 -12.96 -9.17 3.44
CA ALA A 200 -13.78 -8.05 3.90
C ALA A 200 -15.28 -8.39 3.85
N TYR A 201 -15.75 -9.00 2.76
CA TYR A 201 -17.13 -9.46 2.65
C TYR A 201 -17.48 -10.49 3.74
N GLN A 202 -16.62 -11.50 3.96
CA GLN A 202 -16.83 -12.51 5.00
C GLN A 202 -16.84 -11.92 6.41
N LEU A 203 -16.07 -10.86 6.67
CA LEU A 203 -16.06 -10.13 7.93
C LEU A 203 -17.28 -9.19 8.10
N GLY A 204 -18.11 -9.06 7.06
CA GLY A 204 -19.36 -8.30 7.08
C GLY A 204 -19.17 -6.79 6.92
N PHE A 205 -18.13 -6.35 6.24
CA PHE A 205 -17.96 -4.94 5.90
C PHE A 205 -19.08 -4.48 4.95
N LYS A 206 -19.64 -3.31 5.21
CA LYS A 206 -20.69 -2.70 4.41
C LYS A 206 -20.17 -1.99 3.17
N LYS A 207 -18.95 -1.44 3.26
CA LYS A 207 -18.31 -0.66 2.19
C LYS A 207 -16.80 -0.87 2.18
N ILE A 208 -16.23 -0.80 0.98
CA ILE A 208 -14.79 -0.61 0.75
C ILE A 208 -14.63 0.71 -0.01
N ILE A 209 -13.86 1.63 0.55
CA ILE A 209 -13.57 2.93 -0.05
C ILE A 209 -12.08 2.96 -0.38
N TYR A 210 -11.72 3.30 -1.61
CA TYR A 210 -10.33 3.30 -2.08
C TYR A 210 -10.04 4.49 -3.00
N ILE A 211 -8.74 4.77 -3.17
CA ILE A 211 -8.20 5.71 -4.14
C ILE A 211 -7.43 4.87 -5.18
N ASP A 212 -7.66 5.13 -6.44
CA ASP A 212 -6.85 4.56 -7.55
C ASP A 212 -5.84 5.58 -8.05
#